data_2041409c5c1d5e824775ef6284dba9e5
#
_entry.id   2041409c5c1d5e824775ef6284dba9e5
#
_cell.length_a   1.000
_cell.length_b   1.000
_cell.length_c   1.000
_cell.angle_alpha   90.00
_cell.angle_beta   90.00
_cell.angle_gamma   90.00
#
_symmetry.space_group_name_H-M   'P 1'
#
loop_
_entity.id
_entity.type
_entity.pdbx_description
1 polymer ?
#
loop_
_entity_poly.entity_id
_entity_poly.type
_entity_poly.pdbx_seq_one_letter_code
_entity_poly.pdbx_strand_id
1 'polypeptide(L)'
;MIQIYHANAFEIIKDFHQQNLKVDAIITDPPYNISVKNNFSTLKSAKRQGIDFGEWDKNFKLLEWIKRYAPLVNPNGCMVIFCSYRFISYIADFLEENGFVVKDFIQWVKNNPMPRNIHRRYVQDTEFALWAVKKKAKWVFNKPKNEKYLRPLILKSPVVSGLERVK
;
A
#
# COMPACT_ATOMS: atom_id res chain seq x y z
N MET A 1 -3.03 -16.06 18.29
CA MET A 1 -3.93 -16.75 17.32
C MET A 1 -3.91 -15.96 16.02
N ILE A 2 -3.79 -16.63 14.86
CA ILE A 2 -3.88 -15.99 13.54
C ILE A 2 -5.30 -16.22 13.01
N GLN A 3 -5.93 -15.16 12.50
CA GLN A 3 -7.24 -15.23 11.85
C GLN A 3 -7.09 -14.77 10.40
N ILE A 4 -7.69 -15.51 9.48
CA ILE A 4 -7.66 -15.20 8.04
C ILE A 4 -9.10 -15.03 7.56
N TYR A 5 -9.37 -13.91 6.90
CA TYR A 5 -10.68 -13.60 6.34
C TYR A 5 -10.59 -13.47 4.82
N HIS A 6 -11.37 -14.26 4.10
CA HIS A 6 -11.57 -14.11 2.67
C HIS A 6 -12.89 -13.36 2.44
N ALA A 7 -12.84 -12.04 2.43
CA ALA A 7 -14.02 -11.19 2.40
C ALA A 7 -13.74 -9.84 1.71
N ASN A 8 -14.82 -9.18 1.29
CA ASN A 8 -14.75 -7.79 0.83
C ASN A 8 -14.46 -6.86 2.02
N ALA A 9 -13.43 -6.02 1.88
CA ALA A 9 -13.00 -5.10 2.95
C ALA A 9 -14.09 -4.10 3.38
N PHE A 10 -14.99 -3.70 2.48
CA PHE A 10 -16.10 -2.80 2.81
C PHE A 10 -17.27 -3.50 3.53
N GLU A 11 -17.31 -4.81 3.50
CA GLU A 11 -18.33 -5.62 4.16
C GLU A 11 -17.87 -6.07 5.54
N ILE A 12 -16.70 -6.72 5.63
CA ILE A 12 -16.18 -7.25 6.88
C ILE A 12 -15.90 -6.18 7.94
N ILE A 13 -15.66 -4.94 7.52
CA ILE A 13 -15.44 -3.82 8.43
C ILE A 13 -16.63 -3.60 9.40
N LYS A 14 -17.85 -3.94 8.98
CA LYS A 14 -19.05 -3.82 9.81
C LYS A 14 -18.97 -4.75 11.01
N ASP A 15 -18.54 -5.99 10.77
CA ASP A 15 -18.38 -7.00 11.82
C ASP A 15 -17.28 -6.59 12.80
N PHE A 16 -16.18 -6.03 12.31
CA PHE A 16 -15.10 -5.52 13.15
C PHE A 16 -15.56 -4.37 14.06
N HIS A 17 -16.40 -3.47 13.54
CA HIS A 17 -17.00 -2.42 14.35
C HIS A 17 -17.99 -2.96 15.40
N GLN A 18 -18.85 -3.92 15.02
CA GLN A 18 -19.79 -4.56 15.96
C GLN A 18 -19.07 -5.28 17.11
N GLN A 19 -17.92 -5.90 16.80
CA GLN A 19 -17.07 -6.57 17.78
C GLN A 19 -16.20 -5.61 18.60
N ASN A 20 -16.27 -4.30 18.34
CA ASN A 20 -15.36 -3.30 18.91
C ASN A 20 -13.87 -3.66 18.74
N LEU A 21 -13.54 -4.30 17.60
CA LEU A 21 -12.17 -4.70 17.31
C LEU A 21 -11.25 -3.48 17.33
N LYS A 22 -10.11 -3.61 17.99
CA LYS A 22 -9.02 -2.63 17.97
C LYS A 22 -7.73 -3.31 17.60
N VAL A 23 -6.91 -2.60 16.85
CA VAL A 23 -5.61 -3.08 16.38
C VAL A 23 -4.52 -2.05 16.62
N ASP A 24 -3.30 -2.52 16.84
CA ASP A 24 -2.14 -1.64 17.05
C ASP A 24 -1.54 -1.14 15.72
N ALA A 25 -1.72 -1.93 14.66
CA ALA A 25 -1.27 -1.53 13.33
C ALA A 25 -2.22 -2.03 12.23
N ILE A 26 -2.38 -1.23 11.20
CA ILE A 26 -2.95 -1.63 9.92
C ILE A 26 -1.86 -1.51 8.87
N ILE A 27 -1.51 -2.63 8.23
CA ILE A 27 -0.58 -2.66 7.10
C ILE A 27 -1.36 -3.19 5.90
N THR A 28 -1.41 -2.41 4.83
CA THR A 28 -2.27 -2.73 3.69
C THR A 28 -1.65 -2.35 2.36
N ASP A 29 -1.94 -3.18 1.36
CA ASP A 29 -1.64 -2.95 -0.05
C ASP A 29 -2.97 -2.93 -0.83
N PRO A 30 -3.68 -1.79 -0.82
CA PRO A 30 -4.98 -1.67 -1.45
C PRO A 30 -4.86 -1.53 -2.97
N PRO A 31 -5.95 -1.66 -3.73
CA PRO A 31 -5.96 -1.36 -5.17
C PRO A 31 -5.45 0.06 -5.45
N TYR A 32 -4.56 0.20 -6.43
CA TYR A 32 -3.90 1.49 -6.74
C TYR A 32 -4.66 2.35 -7.75
N ASN A 33 -5.77 1.85 -8.28
CA ASN A 33 -6.53 2.51 -9.37
C ASN A 33 -5.65 2.87 -10.58
N ILE A 34 -4.72 2.00 -10.94
CA ILE A 34 -3.78 2.20 -12.05
C ILE A 34 -4.10 1.34 -13.26
N SER A 35 -5.13 0.50 -13.17
CA SER A 35 -5.58 -0.33 -14.29
C SER A 35 -6.09 0.53 -15.43
N VAL A 36 -5.44 0.39 -16.59
CA VAL A 36 -5.86 1.04 -17.84
C VAL A 36 -6.02 -0.03 -18.91
N LYS A 37 -7.16 -0.04 -19.59
CA LYS A 37 -7.35 -0.87 -20.79
C LYS A 37 -6.34 -0.43 -21.85
N ASN A 38 -5.37 -1.28 -22.14
CA ASN A 38 -4.39 -1.02 -23.19
C ASN A 38 -4.76 -1.84 -24.43
N ASN A 39 -5.14 -1.16 -25.49
CA ASN A 39 -5.28 -1.74 -26.82
C ASN A 39 -3.90 -1.86 -27.48
N PHE A 40 -3.04 -2.77 -26.99
CA PHE A 40 -1.83 -3.15 -27.71
C PHE A 40 -2.14 -4.19 -28.81
N SER A 41 -3.06 -3.86 -29.72
CA SER A 41 -3.33 -4.66 -30.92
C SER A 41 -2.21 -4.58 -31.97
N THR A 42 -1.24 -3.69 -31.80
CA THR A 42 -0.23 -3.39 -32.80
C THR A 42 1.01 -4.27 -32.75
N LEU A 43 1.19 -5.11 -31.74
CA LEU A 43 2.34 -6.02 -31.64
C LEU A 43 1.86 -7.48 -31.64
N LYS A 44 1.72 -8.07 -32.82
CA LYS A 44 1.31 -9.47 -33.02
C LYS A 44 2.19 -10.52 -32.30
N SER A 45 3.39 -10.15 -31.88
CA SER A 45 4.36 -11.06 -31.23
C SER A 45 4.44 -10.97 -29.72
N ALA A 46 3.86 -9.94 -29.09
CA ALA A 46 3.89 -9.80 -27.65
C ALA A 46 2.46 -9.78 -27.09
N LYS A 47 1.99 -10.93 -26.63
CA LYS A 47 0.79 -11.02 -25.75
C LYS A 47 1.05 -10.33 -24.41
N ARG A 48 1.51 -9.07 -24.43
CA ARG A 48 1.67 -8.25 -23.24
C ARG A 48 0.34 -7.58 -23.01
N GLN A 49 -0.47 -8.16 -22.14
CA GLN A 49 -1.57 -7.44 -21.53
C GLN A 49 -0.98 -6.17 -20.90
N GLY A 50 -1.63 -5.03 -21.12
CA GLY A 50 -1.27 -3.79 -20.47
C GLY A 50 -1.37 -3.90 -18.95
N ILE A 51 -1.26 -2.78 -18.25
CA ILE A 51 -1.48 -2.72 -16.81
C ILE A 51 -2.99 -2.76 -16.56
N ASP A 52 -3.65 -3.83 -16.97
CA ASP A 52 -5.05 -4.10 -16.62
C ASP A 52 -5.06 -5.26 -15.62
N PHE A 53 -5.19 -4.92 -14.36
CA PHE A 53 -5.30 -5.88 -13.26
C PHE A 53 -6.72 -6.38 -13.06
N GLY A 54 -7.68 -5.90 -13.85
CA GLY A 54 -9.10 -6.22 -13.74
C GLY A 54 -9.92 -5.12 -13.09
N GLU A 55 -11.21 -5.38 -12.91
CA GLU A 55 -12.16 -4.39 -12.39
C GLU A 55 -11.89 -4.01 -10.92
N TRP A 56 -11.25 -4.91 -10.15
CA TRP A 56 -10.94 -4.66 -8.75
C TRP A 56 -9.94 -3.51 -8.53
N ASP A 57 -9.09 -3.22 -9.52
CA ASP A 57 -8.14 -2.09 -9.47
C ASP A 57 -8.68 -0.87 -10.24
N LYS A 58 -9.99 -0.77 -10.38
CA LYS A 58 -10.66 0.38 -11.00
C LYS A 58 -11.66 0.97 -10.02
N ASN A 59 -11.60 2.27 -9.84
CA ASN A 59 -12.54 3.02 -9.00
C ASN A 59 -12.60 2.55 -7.52
N PHE A 60 -11.54 1.95 -6.99
CA PHE A 60 -11.47 1.63 -5.58
C PHE A 60 -11.53 2.91 -4.74
N LYS A 61 -12.43 2.93 -3.78
CA LYS A 61 -12.69 4.10 -2.92
C LYS A 61 -11.73 4.16 -1.75
N LEU A 62 -10.45 4.42 -2.02
CA LEU A 62 -9.36 4.35 -1.05
C LEU A 62 -9.58 5.27 0.15
N LEU A 63 -9.98 6.52 -0.05
CA LEU A 63 -10.22 7.46 1.06
C LEU A 63 -11.41 7.02 1.92
N GLU A 64 -12.48 6.50 1.32
CA GLU A 64 -13.61 5.94 2.06
C GLU A 64 -13.18 4.72 2.87
N TRP A 65 -12.33 3.85 2.29
CA TRP A 65 -11.77 2.71 2.99
C TRP A 65 -10.98 3.15 4.23
N ILE A 66 -10.06 4.12 4.07
CA ILE A 66 -9.28 4.67 5.18
C ILE A 66 -10.20 5.20 6.28
N LYS A 67 -11.23 5.99 5.91
CA LYS A 67 -12.20 6.52 6.88
C LYS A 67 -12.89 5.45 7.72
N ARG A 68 -13.21 4.32 7.11
CA ARG A 68 -13.87 3.19 7.81
C ARG A 68 -12.92 2.43 8.71
N TYR A 69 -11.66 2.26 8.31
CA TYR A 69 -10.67 1.48 9.06
C TYR A 69 -9.91 2.30 10.12
N ALA A 70 -9.73 3.59 9.93
CA ALA A 70 -9.06 4.48 10.85
C ALA A 70 -9.56 4.39 12.32
N PRO A 71 -10.87 4.23 12.59
CA PRO A 71 -11.37 4.09 13.96
C PRO A 71 -10.96 2.77 14.65
N LEU A 72 -10.56 1.74 13.90
CA LEU A 72 -10.10 0.47 14.50
C LEU A 72 -8.71 0.60 15.11
N VAL A 73 -7.92 1.58 14.70
CA VAL A 73 -6.55 1.76 15.18
C VAL A 73 -6.55 2.30 16.60
N ASN A 74 -5.84 1.61 17.50
CA ASN A 74 -5.63 2.00 18.89
C ASN A 74 -5.03 3.43 19.02
N PRO A 75 -5.18 4.11 20.17
CA PRO A 75 -4.65 5.47 20.37
C PRO A 75 -3.13 5.61 20.14
N ASN A 76 -2.36 4.56 20.37
CA ASN A 76 -0.91 4.53 20.13
C ASN A 76 -0.53 3.77 18.85
N GLY A 77 -1.52 3.43 18.03
CA GLY A 77 -1.33 2.61 16.84
C GLY A 77 -0.95 3.40 15.60
N CYS A 78 -0.72 2.66 14.52
CA CYS A 78 -0.25 3.21 13.25
C CYS A 78 -0.96 2.60 12.04
N MET A 79 -0.79 3.26 10.89
CA MET A 79 -1.14 2.72 9.58
C MET A 79 0.07 2.78 8.65
N VAL A 80 0.25 1.71 7.87
CA VAL A 80 1.19 1.66 6.74
C VAL A 80 0.37 1.33 5.50
N ILE A 81 0.27 2.26 4.57
CA ILE A 81 -0.59 2.15 3.39
C ILE A 81 0.27 2.22 2.15
N PHE A 82 0.39 1.09 1.44
CA PHE A 82 0.99 1.08 0.11
C PHE A 82 0.10 1.82 -0.88
N CYS A 83 0.69 2.55 -1.80
CA CYS A 83 -0.08 3.33 -2.77
C CYS A 83 0.76 3.70 -4.00
N SER A 84 0.06 4.08 -5.07
CA SER A 84 0.69 4.74 -6.19
C SER A 84 1.23 6.11 -5.77
N TYR A 85 2.40 6.51 -6.28
CA TYR A 85 2.97 7.85 -6.08
C TYR A 85 1.99 8.99 -6.40
N ARG A 86 0.99 8.73 -7.25
CA ARG A 86 -0.03 9.71 -7.62
C ARG A 86 -0.99 10.08 -6.49
N PHE A 87 -1.10 9.22 -5.49
CA PHE A 87 -2.06 9.39 -4.41
C PHE A 87 -1.42 9.74 -3.06
N ILE A 88 -0.09 9.84 -3.00
CA ILE A 88 0.64 10.07 -1.76
C ILE A 88 0.11 11.30 -1.00
N SER A 89 0.02 12.45 -1.66
CA SER A 89 -0.47 13.68 -1.01
C SER A 89 -1.93 13.57 -0.58
N TYR A 90 -2.80 13.04 -1.42
CA TYR A 90 -4.22 12.86 -1.09
C TYR A 90 -4.44 11.98 0.13
N ILE A 91 -3.67 10.88 0.22
CA ILE A 91 -3.75 9.96 1.36
C ILE A 91 -3.17 10.62 2.61
N ALA A 92 -2.07 11.36 2.48
CA ALA A 92 -1.44 12.07 3.58
C ALA A 92 -2.39 13.10 4.20
N ASP A 93 -2.93 14.00 3.38
CA ASP A 93 -3.87 15.03 3.81
C ASP A 93 -5.10 14.40 4.47
N PHE A 94 -5.65 13.35 3.85
CA PHE A 94 -6.82 12.66 4.39
C PHE A 94 -6.55 11.95 5.73
N LEU A 95 -5.37 11.35 5.90
CA LEU A 95 -4.97 10.76 7.17
C LEU A 95 -4.87 11.82 8.27
N GLU A 96 -4.30 12.99 7.96
CA GLU A 96 -4.17 14.08 8.90
C GLU A 96 -5.52 14.67 9.32
N GLU A 97 -6.46 14.76 8.40
CA GLU A 97 -7.86 15.14 8.68
C GLU A 97 -8.58 14.10 9.56
N ASN A 98 -8.21 12.82 9.44
CA ASN A 98 -8.84 11.71 10.17
C ASN A 98 -8.07 11.28 11.43
N GLY A 99 -7.29 12.18 12.02
CA GLY A 99 -6.70 12.00 13.34
C GLY A 99 -5.38 11.25 13.36
N PHE A 100 -4.63 11.28 12.27
CA PHE A 100 -3.28 10.77 12.18
C PHE A 100 -2.26 11.90 11.97
N VAL A 101 -1.00 11.55 12.14
CA VAL A 101 0.16 12.34 11.74
C VAL A 101 1.00 11.47 10.83
N VAL A 102 1.20 11.91 9.60
CA VAL A 102 2.10 11.22 8.67
C VAL A 102 3.54 11.44 9.14
N LYS A 103 4.28 10.35 9.29
CA LYS A 103 5.68 10.37 9.76
C LYS A 103 6.66 10.33 8.61
N ASP A 104 6.45 9.39 7.70
CA ASP A 104 7.32 9.18 6.56
C ASP A 104 6.57 8.53 5.41
N PHE A 105 7.16 8.58 4.20
CA PHE A 105 6.85 7.65 3.14
C PHE A 105 8.02 6.70 2.92
N ILE A 106 7.70 5.42 2.99
CA ILE A 106 8.66 4.34 2.83
C ILE A 106 8.79 4.05 1.33
N GLN A 107 10.02 3.92 0.85
CA GLN A 107 10.32 3.57 -0.52
C GLN A 107 10.84 2.13 -0.58
N TRP A 108 10.13 1.29 -1.29
CA TRP A 108 10.60 -0.06 -1.59
C TRP A 108 11.16 -0.11 -3.00
N VAL A 109 12.48 -0.19 -3.11
CA VAL A 109 13.19 -0.26 -4.40
C VAL A 109 13.45 -1.71 -4.75
N LYS A 110 12.91 -2.13 -5.90
CA LYS A 110 13.04 -3.49 -6.43
C LYS A 110 14.38 -3.62 -7.16
N ASN A 111 15.14 -4.66 -6.85
CA ASN A 111 16.41 -4.92 -7.52
C ASN A 111 16.28 -5.69 -8.86
N ASN A 112 15.07 -6.16 -9.18
CA ASN A 112 14.74 -6.85 -10.43
C ASN A 112 13.50 -6.25 -11.12
N PRO A 113 13.50 -4.93 -11.42
CA PRO A 113 12.36 -4.29 -12.04
C PRO A 113 12.15 -4.83 -13.46
N MET A 114 10.89 -4.84 -13.90
CA MET A 114 10.59 -5.15 -15.30
C MET A 114 10.82 -3.92 -16.17
N PRO A 115 11.84 -3.91 -17.02
CA PRO A 115 12.11 -2.76 -17.88
C PRO A 115 11.02 -2.67 -18.95
N ARG A 116 10.39 -1.50 -19.03
CA ARG A 116 9.41 -1.19 -20.06
C ARG A 116 9.74 0.15 -20.70
N ASN A 117 9.81 0.16 -22.03
CA ASN A 117 9.98 1.40 -22.81
C ASN A 117 11.23 2.20 -22.43
N ILE A 118 12.33 1.51 -22.20
CA ILE A 118 13.58 2.03 -21.64
C ILE A 118 14.22 3.20 -22.44
N HIS A 119 13.85 3.32 -23.71
CA HIS A 119 14.32 4.42 -24.57
C HIS A 119 13.50 5.70 -24.48
N ARG A 120 12.37 5.68 -23.72
CA ARG A 120 11.43 6.81 -23.66
C ARG A 120 10.98 7.18 -22.23
N ARG A 121 11.37 6.39 -21.23
CA ARG A 121 11.02 6.64 -19.82
C ARG A 121 11.99 5.92 -18.89
N TYR A 122 12.05 6.39 -17.65
CA TYR A 122 12.75 5.68 -16.59
C TYR A 122 12.05 4.37 -16.23
N VAL A 123 12.83 3.39 -15.77
CA VAL A 123 12.29 2.15 -15.23
C VAL A 123 11.62 2.45 -13.89
N GLN A 124 10.40 1.98 -13.73
CA GLN A 124 9.68 2.09 -12.45
C GLN A 124 10.03 0.89 -11.57
N ASP A 125 10.92 1.11 -10.66
CA ASP A 125 11.47 0.10 -9.75
C ASP A 125 11.03 0.31 -8.29
N THR A 126 10.32 1.40 -8.01
CA THR A 126 10.00 1.82 -6.65
C THR A 126 8.50 1.75 -6.39
N GLU A 127 8.14 1.15 -5.27
CA GLU A 127 6.82 1.24 -4.65
C GLU A 127 6.89 2.10 -3.38
N PHE A 128 5.75 2.66 -3.00
CA PHE A 128 5.67 3.61 -1.91
C PHE A 128 4.64 3.17 -0.88
N ALA A 129 4.94 3.40 0.39
CA ALA A 129 3.98 3.28 1.46
C ALA A 129 4.04 4.49 2.39
N LEU A 130 2.88 5.02 2.78
CA LEU A 130 2.78 6.04 3.82
C LEU A 130 2.74 5.38 5.19
N TRP A 131 3.56 5.88 6.11
CA TRP A 131 3.50 5.52 7.51
C TRP A 131 2.94 6.69 8.32
N ALA A 132 1.83 6.44 9.01
CA ALA A 132 1.17 7.41 9.85
C ALA A 132 0.84 6.83 11.23
N VAL A 133 0.87 7.65 12.26
CA VAL A 133 0.53 7.29 13.64
C VAL A 133 -0.67 8.13 14.11
N LYS A 134 -1.43 7.65 15.08
CA LYS A 134 -2.50 8.46 15.67
C LYS A 134 -1.96 9.78 16.23
N LYS A 135 -2.73 10.86 16.14
CA LYS A 135 -2.42 12.14 16.82
C LYS A 135 -2.23 11.91 18.31
N LYS A 136 -1.20 12.48 18.89
CA LYS A 136 -0.81 12.34 20.31
C LYS A 136 -0.38 10.90 20.71
N ALA A 137 -0.16 10.01 19.75
CA ALA A 137 0.29 8.65 20.04
C ALA A 137 1.69 8.63 20.67
N LYS A 138 1.88 7.70 21.61
CA LYS A 138 3.20 7.25 22.05
C LYS A 138 3.55 6.00 21.23
N TRP A 139 3.93 6.22 19.97
CA TRP A 139 4.20 5.12 19.04
C TRP A 139 5.52 4.42 19.34
N VAL A 140 5.59 3.14 19.00
CA VAL A 140 6.81 2.35 19.10
C VAL A 140 7.62 2.50 17.80
N PHE A 141 8.92 2.79 17.95
CA PHE A 141 9.87 2.84 16.84
C PHE A 141 11.14 2.10 17.21
N ASN A 142 11.28 0.85 16.73
CA ASN A 142 12.36 -0.05 17.10
C ASN A 142 13.58 0.15 16.19
N LYS A 143 14.34 1.21 16.46
CA LYS A 143 15.63 1.41 15.79
C LYS A 143 16.68 0.47 16.39
N PRO A 144 17.44 -0.30 15.57
CA PRO A 144 18.57 -1.08 16.07
C PRO A 144 19.60 -0.21 16.79
N LYS A 145 20.17 -0.73 17.88
CA LYS A 145 21.10 0.05 18.73
C LYS A 145 22.39 0.44 18.01
N ASN A 146 22.84 -0.38 17.07
CA ASN A 146 24.05 -0.17 16.26
C ASN A 146 23.86 0.80 15.08
N GLU A 147 22.61 1.23 14.82
CA GLU A 147 22.34 2.17 13.75
C GLU A 147 22.21 3.59 14.30
N LYS A 148 22.86 4.55 13.67
CA LYS A 148 22.74 5.97 14.04
C LYS A 148 21.34 6.49 13.73
N TYR A 149 20.81 6.15 12.56
CA TYR A 149 19.46 6.49 12.08
C TYR A 149 19.00 5.46 11.05
N LEU A 150 17.69 5.39 10.83
CA LEU A 150 17.11 4.62 9.74
C LEU A 150 16.69 5.55 8.61
N ARG A 151 16.80 5.09 7.38
CA ARG A 151 16.26 5.75 6.20
C ARG A 151 14.96 5.07 5.80
N PRO A 152 13.95 5.81 5.30
CA PRO A 152 12.71 5.22 4.82
C PRO A 152 12.90 4.57 3.43
N LEU A 153 13.96 3.80 3.28
CA LEU A 153 14.37 3.19 2.03
C LEU A 153 14.66 1.72 2.26
N ILE A 154 13.81 0.87 1.70
CA ILE A 154 13.99 -0.58 1.70
C ILE A 154 14.64 -0.96 0.38
N LEU A 155 15.88 -1.40 0.45
CA LEU A 155 16.65 -1.88 -0.68
C LEU A 155 16.69 -3.41 -0.68
N LYS A 156 16.69 -4.01 -1.88
CA LYS A 156 17.06 -5.40 -2.11
C LYS A 156 16.03 -6.47 -1.74
N SER A 157 14.76 -6.21 -1.97
CA SER A 157 13.82 -7.33 -2.06
C SER A 157 13.44 -7.57 -3.53
N PRO A 158 13.77 -8.73 -4.12
CA PRO A 158 13.32 -9.06 -5.45
C PRO A 158 11.81 -9.26 -5.47
N VAL A 159 11.20 -8.98 -6.62
CA VAL A 159 9.82 -9.41 -6.85
C VAL A 159 9.80 -10.94 -6.86
N VAL A 160 8.99 -11.53 -6.00
CA VAL A 160 8.80 -12.98 -5.97
C VAL A 160 8.18 -13.43 -7.29
N SER A 161 8.76 -14.44 -7.90
CA SER A 161 8.32 -15.01 -9.17
C SER A 161 8.19 -16.54 -9.08
N GLY A 162 7.44 -17.12 -10.00
CA GLY A 162 7.27 -18.58 -10.05
C GLY A 162 6.30 -19.14 -9.02
N LEU A 163 6.61 -20.31 -8.47
CA LEU A 163 5.74 -21.06 -7.55
C LEU A 163 5.57 -20.40 -6.18
N GLU A 164 6.51 -19.55 -5.78
CA GLU A 164 6.45 -18.82 -4.50
C GLU A 164 5.49 -17.61 -4.53
N ARG A 165 5.01 -17.23 -5.70
CA ARG A 165 4.06 -16.15 -5.84
C ARG A 165 2.65 -16.64 -5.52
N VAL A 166 2.09 -16.17 -4.42
CA VAL A 166 0.66 -16.34 -4.13
C VAL A 166 -0.14 -15.61 -5.20
N LYS A 167 -1.05 -16.33 -5.86
CA LYS A 167 -1.93 -15.77 -6.90
C LYS A 167 -3.23 -15.27 -6.28
#